data_ad787a63be5a5db139d4015cbebecd70
#
_entry.id   ad787a63be5a5db139d4015cbebecd70
#
_cell.length_a   1.000
_cell.length_b   1.000
_cell.length_c   1.000
_cell.angle_alpha   90.00
_cell.angle_beta   90.00
_cell.angle_gamma   90.00
#
_symmetry.space_group_name_H-M   'P 1'
#
loop_
_entity.id
_entity.type
_entity.pdbx_description
1 polymer ?
#
loop_
_entity_poly.entity_id
_entity_poly.type
_entity_poly.pdbx_seq_one_letter_code
_entity_poly.pdbx_strand_id
1 'polypeptide(L)'
;MIPRYVSAIGLVVVLCGCEQSRREPETNQNPPAPVSERPPIVFLGTSLTAGLGLEPEQAYPALIQRKIDSAGLDYRVVNAGVSGETSAGARRRVDWLLREPVSVLVVETGANDGLRGLPPDSLRANIQAVIDRARAIRPEARILLVGMRIPPNYGRTYTQRFESLYPELARENDAELVPFLLDGVGGVPSLNQPDGIHPTAEGQRLMAETVWQVLEPVLRRKVSG
;
A
#
# COMPACT_ATOMS: atom_id res chain seq x y z
N MET A 1 -71.32 -70.25 10.46
CA MET A 1 -71.04 -68.97 10.97
C MET A 1 -69.91 -68.38 10.18
N ILE A 2 -70.20 -67.42 9.31
CA ILE A 2 -69.22 -66.76 8.41
C ILE A 2 -69.30 -65.24 8.70
N PRO A 3 -68.22 -64.60 9.06
CA PRO A 3 -68.25 -63.14 9.21
C PRO A 3 -67.95 -62.43 7.86
N ARG A 4 -68.78 -61.46 7.58
CA ARG A 4 -68.66 -60.53 6.44
C ARG A 4 -67.56 -59.53 6.62
N TYR A 5 -66.67 -59.43 5.66
CA TYR A 5 -65.70 -58.32 5.54
C TYR A 5 -66.32 -57.17 4.74
N VAL A 6 -66.34 -56.02 5.32
CA VAL A 6 -66.65 -54.72 4.65
C VAL A 6 -65.40 -54.09 4.23
N SER A 7 -65.18 -53.96 2.89
CA SER A 7 -64.06 -53.19 2.32
C SER A 7 -64.43 -51.69 2.30
N ALA A 8 -63.68 -50.92 2.95
CA ALA A 8 -63.72 -49.45 2.84
C ALA A 8 -62.70 -49.00 1.80
N ILE A 9 -63.18 -48.39 0.71
CA ILE A 9 -62.34 -47.75 -0.33
C ILE A 9 -61.98 -46.35 0.12
N GLY A 10 -60.73 -46.15 0.48
CA GLY A 10 -60.20 -44.81 0.82
C GLY A 10 -59.77 -44.06 -0.45
N LEU A 11 -60.41 -42.92 -0.68
CA LEU A 11 -60.08 -42.00 -1.76
C LEU A 11 -58.81 -41.19 -1.36
N VAL A 12 -57.71 -41.48 -2.04
CA VAL A 12 -56.46 -40.67 -1.86
C VAL A 12 -56.51 -39.45 -2.81
N VAL A 13 -56.69 -38.26 -2.25
CA VAL A 13 -56.56 -37.00 -2.98
C VAL A 13 -55.09 -36.61 -2.96
N VAL A 14 -54.42 -36.72 -4.12
CA VAL A 14 -53.05 -36.18 -4.30
C VAL A 14 -53.13 -34.68 -4.60
N LEU A 15 -52.82 -33.85 -3.63
CA LEU A 15 -52.61 -32.44 -3.82
C LEU A 15 -51.20 -32.22 -4.40
N CYS A 16 -51.09 -31.94 -5.72
CA CYS A 16 -49.89 -31.42 -6.33
C CYS A 16 -49.66 -29.97 -5.86
N GLY A 17 -48.85 -29.81 -4.83
CA GLY A 17 -48.31 -28.50 -4.43
C GLY A 17 -47.20 -28.10 -5.40
N CYS A 18 -47.42 -27.06 -6.22
CA CYS A 18 -46.36 -26.40 -6.96
C CYS A 18 -45.51 -25.58 -5.97
N GLU A 19 -44.40 -26.17 -5.53
CA GLU A 19 -43.38 -25.47 -4.75
C GLU A 19 -42.58 -24.61 -5.71
N GLN A 20 -42.95 -23.32 -5.76
CA GLN A 20 -42.17 -22.29 -6.42
C GLN A 20 -40.91 -22.06 -5.61
N SER A 21 -39.80 -22.73 -5.96
CA SER A 21 -38.47 -22.47 -5.46
C SER A 21 -38.08 -21.01 -5.78
N ARG A 22 -38.24 -20.14 -4.81
CA ARG A 22 -37.61 -18.82 -4.84
C ARG A 22 -36.10 -19.05 -4.80
N ARG A 23 -35.44 -18.91 -5.96
CA ARG A 23 -33.99 -18.74 -6.00
C ARG A 23 -33.68 -17.41 -5.36
N GLU A 24 -33.17 -17.46 -4.13
CA GLU A 24 -32.47 -16.33 -3.55
C GLU A 24 -31.24 -16.01 -4.42
N PRO A 25 -30.90 -14.73 -4.65
CA PRO A 25 -29.69 -14.40 -5.37
C PRO A 25 -28.50 -14.93 -4.57
N GLU A 26 -27.76 -15.89 -5.10
CA GLU A 26 -26.47 -16.32 -4.56
C GLU A 26 -25.54 -15.09 -4.56
N THR A 27 -25.37 -14.48 -3.41
CA THR A 27 -24.27 -13.56 -3.17
C THR A 27 -23.00 -14.41 -3.23
N ASN A 28 -22.31 -14.33 -4.36
CA ASN A 28 -21.02 -14.98 -4.56
C ASN A 28 -19.98 -14.31 -3.64
N GLN A 29 -20.05 -14.62 -2.35
CA GLN A 29 -19.08 -14.24 -1.33
C GLN A 29 -18.03 -15.35 -1.26
N ASN A 30 -17.12 -15.37 -2.24
CA ASN A 30 -15.87 -16.06 -2.00
C ASN A 30 -15.21 -15.41 -0.79
N PRO A 31 -14.85 -16.18 0.26
CA PRO A 31 -14.11 -15.61 1.38
C PRO A 31 -12.82 -14.93 0.84
N PRO A 32 -12.41 -13.82 1.42
CA PRO A 32 -11.17 -13.14 1.00
C PRO A 32 -10.00 -14.13 1.08
N ALA A 33 -9.10 -14.07 0.10
CA ALA A 33 -7.90 -14.91 0.07
C ALA A 33 -7.10 -14.81 1.38
N PRO A 34 -6.41 -15.85 1.82
CA PRO A 34 -5.48 -15.78 2.95
C PRO A 34 -4.52 -14.62 2.76
N VAL A 35 -4.17 -13.91 3.84
CA VAL A 35 -3.33 -12.69 3.76
C VAL A 35 -2.01 -12.92 3.02
N SER A 36 -1.45 -14.14 3.11
CA SER A 36 -0.22 -14.55 2.40
C SER A 36 -0.38 -14.65 0.87
N GLU A 37 -1.61 -14.81 0.37
CA GLU A 37 -1.91 -14.96 -1.07
C GLU A 37 -2.31 -13.64 -1.73
N ARG A 38 -2.59 -12.60 -0.92
CA ARG A 38 -2.96 -11.28 -1.45
C ARG A 38 -1.80 -10.62 -2.18
N PRO A 39 -2.06 -9.93 -3.31
CA PRO A 39 -1.04 -9.19 -4.05
C PRO A 39 -0.29 -8.19 -3.15
N PRO A 40 1.05 -8.22 -3.08
CA PRO A 40 1.79 -7.40 -2.13
C PRO A 40 2.03 -5.97 -2.64
N ILE A 41 1.90 -5.03 -1.70
CA ILE A 41 2.35 -3.65 -1.81
C ILE A 41 3.61 -3.53 -0.97
N VAL A 42 4.76 -3.35 -1.60
CA VAL A 42 6.04 -3.27 -0.89
C VAL A 42 6.42 -1.81 -0.67
N PHE A 43 6.61 -1.43 0.59
CA PHE A 43 7.10 -0.12 0.98
C PHE A 43 8.61 -0.17 1.17
N LEU A 44 9.36 0.13 0.11
CA LEU A 44 10.80 0.36 0.17
C LEU A 44 11.05 1.74 0.76
N GLY A 45 11.51 1.79 2.01
CA GLY A 45 11.61 3.06 2.70
C GLY A 45 12.69 3.12 3.79
N THR A 46 12.68 4.24 4.50
CA THR A 46 13.66 4.58 5.53
C THR A 46 13.09 4.41 6.94
N SER A 47 13.59 5.19 7.92
CA SER A 47 13.05 5.22 9.30
C SER A 47 11.60 5.70 9.37
N LEU A 48 11.17 6.53 8.42
CA LEU A 48 9.79 6.99 8.33
C LEU A 48 8.84 5.84 8.02
N THR A 49 9.22 4.99 7.07
CA THR A 49 8.50 3.76 6.70
C THR A 49 8.59 2.70 7.80
N ALA A 50 9.77 2.55 8.40
CA ALA A 50 9.96 1.60 9.51
C ALA A 50 9.14 1.95 10.77
N GLY A 51 8.74 3.21 10.93
CA GLY A 51 8.06 3.69 12.14
C GLY A 51 9.03 3.80 13.33
N LEU A 52 10.25 4.33 13.09
CA LEU A 52 11.29 4.41 14.13
C LEU A 52 10.75 5.04 15.43
N GLY A 53 10.98 4.39 16.57
CA GLY A 53 10.56 4.83 17.89
C GLY A 53 9.10 4.52 18.25
N LEU A 54 8.39 3.78 17.40
CA LEU A 54 6.98 3.41 17.58
C LEU A 54 6.80 1.89 17.48
N GLU A 55 5.65 1.42 17.96
CA GLU A 55 5.25 0.03 17.74
C GLU A 55 4.94 -0.20 16.23
N PRO A 56 5.21 -1.40 15.70
CA PRO A 56 5.02 -1.70 14.27
C PRO A 56 3.63 -1.35 13.73
N GLU A 57 2.59 -1.52 14.54
CA GLU A 57 1.19 -1.25 14.18
C GLU A 57 0.87 0.24 14.07
N GLN A 58 1.76 1.11 14.57
CA GLN A 58 1.64 2.56 14.49
C GLN A 58 2.34 3.16 13.27
N ALA A 59 3.21 2.39 12.59
CA ALA A 59 3.87 2.82 11.37
C ALA A 59 2.85 3.02 10.24
N TYR A 60 3.03 4.06 9.41
CA TYR A 60 2.07 4.38 8.35
C TYR A 60 1.79 3.23 7.37
N PRO A 61 2.71 2.31 7.05
CA PRO A 61 2.37 1.16 6.22
C PRO A 61 1.36 0.21 6.87
N ALA A 62 1.45 0.01 8.21
CA ALA A 62 0.45 -0.79 8.94
C ALA A 62 -0.92 -0.10 8.99
N LEU A 63 -0.94 1.24 9.08
CA LEU A 63 -2.18 2.02 9.00
C LEU A 63 -2.78 1.95 7.59
N ILE A 64 -1.98 1.94 6.55
CA ILE A 64 -2.40 1.70 5.17
C ILE A 64 -3.05 0.31 5.03
N GLN A 65 -2.47 -0.74 5.65
CA GLN A 65 -3.11 -2.07 5.64
C GLN A 65 -4.54 -2.01 6.20
N ARG A 66 -4.75 -1.33 7.33
CA ARG A 66 -6.10 -1.17 7.89
C ARG A 66 -7.06 -0.46 6.95
N LYS A 67 -6.58 0.55 6.20
CA LYS A 67 -7.39 1.25 5.20
C LYS A 67 -7.74 0.35 4.01
N ILE A 68 -6.80 -0.45 3.53
CA ILE A 68 -7.00 -1.47 2.49
C ILE A 68 -8.10 -2.45 2.92
N ASP A 69 -7.99 -3.00 4.13
CA ASP A 69 -8.96 -3.95 4.68
C ASP A 69 -10.34 -3.31 4.85
N SER A 70 -10.40 -2.08 5.37
CA SER A 70 -11.64 -1.31 5.54
C SER A 70 -12.30 -0.95 4.21
N ALA A 71 -11.51 -0.75 3.16
CA ALA A 71 -11.99 -0.46 1.80
C ALA A 71 -12.41 -1.72 1.02
N GLY A 72 -12.26 -2.92 1.61
CA GLY A 72 -12.55 -4.20 0.98
C GLY A 72 -11.62 -4.53 -0.20
N LEU A 73 -10.39 -3.99 -0.17
CA LEU A 73 -9.40 -4.23 -1.22
C LEU A 73 -8.53 -5.44 -0.86
N ASP A 74 -8.25 -6.28 -1.85
CA ASP A 74 -7.53 -7.54 -1.65
C ASP A 74 -6.03 -7.37 -1.92
N TYR A 75 -5.34 -6.66 -1.02
CA TYR A 75 -3.89 -6.45 -1.04
C TYR A 75 -3.29 -6.66 0.34
N ARG A 76 -2.00 -7.01 0.39
CA ARG A 76 -1.23 -7.04 1.64
C ARG A 76 -0.07 -6.05 1.57
N VAL A 77 0.20 -5.39 2.69
CA VAL A 77 1.33 -4.46 2.85
C VAL A 77 2.55 -5.20 3.36
N VAL A 78 3.70 -4.91 2.76
CA VAL A 78 5.02 -5.34 3.23
C VAL A 78 5.82 -4.09 3.59
N ASN A 79 6.06 -3.89 4.88
CA ASN A 79 6.93 -2.82 5.36
C ASN A 79 8.40 -3.27 5.22
N ALA A 80 9.11 -2.63 4.30
CA ALA A 80 10.53 -2.83 4.04
C ALA A 80 11.34 -1.56 4.37
N GLY A 81 10.95 -0.83 5.42
CA GLY A 81 11.68 0.32 5.94
C GLY A 81 12.98 -0.08 6.64
N VAL A 82 14.07 0.66 6.37
CA VAL A 82 15.37 0.50 7.01
C VAL A 82 15.85 1.85 7.52
N SER A 83 15.91 1.99 8.85
CA SER A 83 16.31 3.25 9.48
C SER A 83 17.73 3.66 9.09
N GLY A 84 17.90 4.97 8.77
CA GLY A 84 19.18 5.54 8.38
C GLY A 84 19.62 5.23 6.95
N GLU A 85 18.83 4.48 6.17
CA GLU A 85 19.19 4.10 4.81
C GLU A 85 19.16 5.31 3.85
N THR A 86 20.16 5.41 2.98
CA THR A 86 20.19 6.35 1.85
C THR A 86 19.65 5.70 0.58
N SER A 87 19.42 6.50 -0.45
CA SER A 87 19.00 6.00 -1.76
C SER A 87 19.97 4.96 -2.36
N ALA A 88 21.27 5.08 -2.09
CA ALA A 88 22.25 4.07 -2.46
C ALA A 88 22.03 2.73 -1.73
N GLY A 89 21.56 2.76 -0.49
CA GLY A 89 21.15 1.56 0.26
C GLY A 89 19.92 0.90 -0.36
N ALA A 90 18.88 1.68 -0.63
CA ALA A 90 17.66 1.24 -1.30
C ALA A 90 17.98 0.55 -2.64
N ARG A 91 18.83 1.17 -3.47
CA ARG A 91 19.31 0.60 -4.74
C ARG A 91 20.00 -0.76 -4.55
N ARG A 92 20.84 -0.93 -3.51
CA ARG A 92 21.57 -2.19 -3.29
C ARG A 92 20.66 -3.35 -2.92
N ARG A 93 19.52 -3.09 -2.25
CA ARG A 93 18.63 -4.18 -1.76
C ARG A 93 17.36 -4.37 -2.60
N VAL A 94 17.08 -3.53 -3.57
CA VAL A 94 15.84 -3.63 -4.35
C VAL A 94 15.71 -4.99 -5.03
N ASP A 95 16.77 -5.57 -5.55
CA ASP A 95 16.76 -6.90 -6.18
C ASP A 95 16.28 -7.99 -5.22
N TRP A 96 16.65 -7.89 -3.95
CA TRP A 96 16.19 -8.83 -2.94
C TRP A 96 14.69 -8.69 -2.68
N LEU A 97 14.17 -7.47 -2.60
CA LEU A 97 12.75 -7.21 -2.42
C LEU A 97 11.90 -7.68 -3.61
N LEU A 98 12.48 -7.62 -4.82
CA LEU A 98 11.81 -8.02 -6.05
C LEU A 98 11.85 -9.53 -6.33
N ARG A 99 12.45 -10.35 -5.48
CA ARG A 99 12.40 -11.82 -5.60
C ARG A 99 10.98 -12.34 -5.48
N GLU A 100 10.24 -11.81 -4.53
CA GLU A 100 8.82 -12.11 -4.35
C GLU A 100 7.95 -11.26 -5.29
N PRO A 101 6.71 -11.68 -5.60
CA PRO A 101 5.76 -10.86 -6.35
C PRO A 101 5.58 -9.47 -5.73
N VAL A 102 5.46 -8.44 -6.57
CA VAL A 102 5.19 -7.07 -6.16
C VAL A 102 4.12 -6.49 -7.09
N SER A 103 2.99 -6.07 -6.55
CA SER A 103 1.93 -5.42 -7.32
C SER A 103 2.08 -3.90 -7.36
N VAL A 104 2.54 -3.32 -6.24
CA VAL A 104 2.89 -1.90 -6.13
C VAL A 104 4.19 -1.78 -5.37
N LEU A 105 5.16 -1.08 -5.92
CA LEU A 105 6.38 -0.68 -5.23
C LEU A 105 6.26 0.79 -4.83
N VAL A 106 6.13 1.04 -3.53
CA VAL A 106 6.18 2.38 -2.94
C VAL A 106 7.64 2.69 -2.62
N VAL A 107 8.19 3.77 -3.18
CA VAL A 107 9.59 4.16 -3.00
C VAL A 107 9.66 5.42 -2.17
N GLU A 108 9.96 5.28 -0.88
CA GLU A 108 10.23 6.35 0.07
C GLU A 108 11.73 6.36 0.36
N THR A 109 12.47 7.30 -0.20
CA THR A 109 13.91 7.44 0.04
C THR A 109 14.37 8.87 -0.22
N GLY A 110 15.56 9.20 0.26
CA GLY A 110 16.23 10.47 -0.01
C GLY A 110 16.32 11.39 1.21
N ALA A 111 15.48 11.24 2.24
CA ALA A 111 15.58 12.06 3.45
C ALA A 111 17.00 12.01 4.04
N ASN A 112 17.57 10.82 4.19
CA ASN A 112 18.93 10.63 4.69
C ASN A 112 20.01 11.16 3.73
N ASP A 113 19.77 11.12 2.43
CA ASP A 113 20.65 11.76 1.44
C ASP A 113 20.67 13.27 1.64
N GLY A 114 19.48 13.87 1.75
CA GLY A 114 19.32 15.30 1.96
C GLY A 114 19.93 15.78 3.28
N LEU A 115 19.62 15.09 4.39
CA LEU A 115 20.16 15.44 5.73
C LEU A 115 21.68 15.28 5.82
N ARG A 116 22.29 14.48 4.96
CA ARG A 116 23.75 14.32 4.85
C ARG A 116 24.38 15.22 3.80
N GLY A 117 23.60 16.06 3.12
CA GLY A 117 24.09 16.95 2.07
C GLY A 117 24.64 16.21 0.84
N LEU A 118 24.17 14.98 0.57
CA LEU A 118 24.62 14.22 -0.60
C LEU A 118 24.09 14.87 -1.90
N PRO A 119 24.81 14.75 -3.02
CA PRO A 119 24.40 15.39 -4.28
C PRO A 119 23.00 14.90 -4.74
N PRO A 120 22.05 15.82 -5.04
CA PRO A 120 20.71 15.46 -5.51
C PRO A 120 20.74 14.62 -6.80
N ASP A 121 21.73 14.81 -7.67
CA ASP A 121 21.88 14.01 -8.89
C ASP A 121 22.22 12.54 -8.59
N SER A 122 22.95 12.27 -7.50
CA SER A 122 23.20 10.91 -7.03
C SER A 122 21.91 10.26 -6.51
N LEU A 123 21.11 11.00 -5.75
CA LEU A 123 19.78 10.56 -5.29
C LEU A 123 18.90 10.24 -6.49
N ARG A 124 18.82 11.14 -7.48
CA ARG A 124 18.06 10.94 -8.71
C ARG A 124 18.47 9.66 -9.44
N ALA A 125 19.79 9.46 -9.64
CA ALA A 125 20.31 8.28 -10.30
C ALA A 125 20.00 6.98 -9.56
N ASN A 126 20.04 7.00 -8.22
CA ASN A 126 19.70 5.83 -7.40
C ASN A 126 18.20 5.49 -7.46
N ILE A 127 17.30 6.49 -7.39
CA ILE A 127 15.86 6.26 -7.54
C ILE A 127 15.54 5.73 -8.94
N GLN A 128 16.12 6.33 -10.00
CA GLN A 128 15.95 5.83 -11.35
C GLN A 128 16.38 4.37 -11.47
N ALA A 129 17.53 4.00 -10.91
CA ALA A 129 18.00 2.62 -10.92
C ALA A 129 17.06 1.66 -10.19
N VAL A 130 16.42 2.10 -9.09
CA VAL A 130 15.38 1.30 -8.39
C VAL A 130 14.18 1.08 -9.31
N ILE A 131 13.71 2.11 -10.00
CA ILE A 131 12.58 2.03 -10.95
C ILE A 131 12.93 1.09 -12.11
N ASP A 132 14.10 1.25 -12.71
CA ASP A 132 14.55 0.43 -13.83
C ASP A 132 14.62 -1.06 -13.46
N ARG A 133 15.15 -1.36 -12.25
CA ARG A 133 15.18 -2.73 -11.73
C ARG A 133 13.79 -3.29 -11.47
N ALA A 134 12.90 -2.48 -10.89
CA ALA A 134 11.52 -2.91 -10.66
C ALA A 134 10.83 -3.27 -11.99
N ARG A 135 10.95 -2.45 -13.01
CA ARG A 135 10.39 -2.72 -14.34
C ARG A 135 11.00 -3.92 -15.04
N ALA A 136 12.32 -4.13 -14.88
CA ALA A 136 13.00 -5.26 -15.48
C ALA A 136 12.59 -6.61 -14.85
N ILE A 137 12.34 -6.64 -13.54
CA ILE A 137 12.06 -7.87 -12.80
C ILE A 137 10.54 -8.08 -12.62
N ARG A 138 9.78 -6.99 -12.43
CA ARG A 138 8.34 -6.97 -12.18
C ARG A 138 7.66 -5.94 -13.09
N PRO A 139 7.57 -6.17 -14.39
CA PRO A 139 7.04 -5.20 -15.36
C PRO A 139 5.59 -4.78 -15.05
N GLU A 140 4.81 -5.66 -14.42
CA GLU A 140 3.42 -5.39 -14.00
C GLU A 140 3.34 -4.49 -12.75
N ALA A 141 4.43 -4.35 -11.99
CA ALA A 141 4.43 -3.59 -10.75
C ALA A 141 4.23 -2.10 -11.03
N ARG A 142 3.23 -1.51 -10.40
CA ARG A 142 3.05 -0.06 -10.41
C ARG A 142 4.04 0.59 -9.47
N ILE A 143 4.57 1.73 -9.88
CA ILE A 143 5.52 2.51 -9.08
C ILE A 143 4.81 3.70 -8.48
N LEU A 144 4.96 3.89 -7.17
CA LEU A 144 4.50 5.06 -6.44
C LEU A 144 5.71 5.69 -5.76
N LEU A 145 6.12 6.86 -6.25
CA LEU A 145 7.18 7.64 -5.65
C LEU A 145 6.64 8.47 -4.50
N VAL A 146 7.41 8.56 -3.41
CA VAL A 146 7.07 9.37 -2.26
C VAL A 146 8.06 10.54 -2.16
N GLY A 147 7.56 11.74 -2.44
CA GLY A 147 8.35 12.96 -2.43
C GLY A 147 8.79 13.35 -1.02
N MET A 148 10.00 13.88 -0.94
CA MET A 148 10.62 14.35 0.28
C MET A 148 11.10 15.81 0.12
N ARG A 149 11.12 16.53 1.23
CA ARG A 149 11.72 17.87 1.34
C ARG A 149 12.76 17.88 2.44
N ILE A 150 13.68 18.81 2.35
CA ILE A 150 14.70 19.02 3.37
C ILE A 150 14.62 20.45 3.92
N PRO A 151 15.09 20.68 5.16
CA PRO A 151 15.04 22.00 5.77
C PRO A 151 15.74 23.07 4.94
N PRO A 152 15.27 24.33 4.95
CA PRO A 152 15.76 25.40 4.09
C PRO A 152 17.21 25.86 4.41
N ASN A 153 17.74 25.49 5.58
CA ASN A 153 19.12 25.80 6.00
C ASN A 153 20.20 25.11 5.15
N TYR A 154 19.83 24.16 4.28
CA TYR A 154 20.76 23.56 3.30
C TYR A 154 21.00 24.44 2.06
N GLY A 155 20.36 25.60 1.99
CA GLY A 155 20.50 26.57 0.90
C GLY A 155 19.51 26.34 -0.26
N ARG A 156 19.04 27.44 -0.85
CA ARG A 156 17.94 27.45 -1.82
C ARG A 156 18.22 26.55 -3.04
N THR A 157 19.39 26.64 -3.63
CA THR A 157 19.74 25.86 -4.84
C THR A 157 19.66 24.36 -4.58
N TYR A 158 20.19 23.93 -3.43
CA TYR A 158 20.18 22.52 -3.06
C TYR A 158 18.74 22.04 -2.75
N THR A 159 17.99 22.78 -1.95
CA THR A 159 16.62 22.39 -1.57
C THR A 159 15.68 22.33 -2.78
N GLN A 160 15.76 23.33 -3.68
CA GLN A 160 14.96 23.34 -4.90
C GLN A 160 15.31 22.15 -5.81
N ARG A 161 16.61 21.86 -6.02
CA ARG A 161 17.03 20.73 -6.83
C ARG A 161 16.60 19.40 -6.22
N PHE A 162 16.68 19.28 -4.88
CA PHE A 162 16.24 18.11 -4.14
C PHE A 162 14.73 17.87 -4.29
N GLU A 163 13.92 18.91 -4.15
CA GLU A 163 12.46 18.80 -4.26
C GLU A 163 12.01 18.51 -5.70
N SER A 164 12.63 19.13 -6.72
CA SER A 164 12.21 19.02 -8.11
C SER A 164 12.45 17.62 -8.71
N LEU A 165 13.36 16.84 -8.15
CA LEU A 165 13.71 15.52 -8.70
C LEU A 165 12.56 14.51 -8.63
N TYR A 166 11.69 14.56 -7.60
CA TYR A 166 10.60 13.60 -7.46
C TYR A 166 9.51 13.76 -8.53
N PRO A 167 8.95 14.97 -8.76
CA PRO A 167 7.98 15.15 -9.84
C PRO A 167 8.62 14.97 -11.23
N GLU A 168 9.90 15.28 -11.41
CA GLU A 168 10.62 14.99 -12.65
C GLU A 168 10.67 13.48 -12.91
N LEU A 169 11.15 12.69 -11.93
CA LEU A 169 11.22 11.23 -12.03
C LEU A 169 9.85 10.58 -12.21
N ALA A 170 8.83 11.05 -11.48
CA ALA A 170 7.48 10.53 -11.60
C ALA A 170 6.96 10.69 -13.04
N ARG A 171 7.10 11.89 -13.62
CA ARG A 171 6.68 12.18 -15.00
C ARG A 171 7.48 11.38 -16.03
N GLU A 172 8.81 11.31 -15.89
CA GLU A 172 9.69 10.61 -16.83
C GLU A 172 9.44 9.08 -16.83
N ASN A 173 8.93 8.59 -15.71
CA ASN A 173 8.73 7.16 -15.50
C ASN A 173 7.26 6.75 -15.45
N ASP A 174 6.29 7.60 -15.80
CA ASP A 174 4.86 7.29 -15.68
C ASP A 174 4.54 6.64 -14.31
N ALA A 175 5.12 7.20 -13.24
CA ALA A 175 4.95 6.75 -11.88
C ALA A 175 4.00 7.68 -11.12
N GLU A 176 3.23 7.10 -10.20
CA GLU A 176 2.40 7.88 -9.29
C GLU A 176 3.28 8.64 -8.29
N LEU A 177 2.82 9.79 -7.81
CA LEU A 177 3.57 10.64 -6.90
C LEU A 177 2.75 11.04 -5.69
N VAL A 178 3.24 10.73 -4.50
CA VAL A 178 2.89 11.46 -3.28
C VAL A 178 3.79 12.71 -3.24
N PRO A 179 3.27 13.93 -3.37
CA PRO A 179 4.10 15.12 -3.54
C PRO A 179 5.05 15.39 -2.36
N PHE A 180 4.58 15.17 -1.14
CA PHE A 180 5.37 15.30 0.08
C PHE A 180 4.81 14.44 1.21
N LEU A 181 5.59 13.48 1.69
CA LEU A 181 5.16 12.53 2.72
C LEU A 181 4.77 13.20 4.04
N LEU A 182 5.56 14.21 4.45
CA LEU A 182 5.40 14.90 5.73
C LEU A 182 4.55 16.17 5.61
N ASP A 183 3.66 16.23 4.62
CA ASP A 183 2.76 17.37 4.48
C ASP A 183 1.86 17.51 5.72
N GLY A 184 1.83 18.71 6.32
CA GLY A 184 1.13 18.97 7.60
C GLY A 184 1.77 18.33 8.84
N VAL A 185 2.87 17.57 8.70
CA VAL A 185 3.58 16.87 9.80
C VAL A 185 4.97 17.46 10.03
N GLY A 186 5.73 17.65 8.98
CA GLY A 186 7.12 18.12 9.08
C GLY A 186 7.24 19.47 9.78
N GLY A 187 8.07 19.54 10.82
CA GLY A 187 8.30 20.76 11.59
C GLY A 187 7.20 21.13 12.58
N VAL A 188 6.15 20.33 12.74
CA VAL A 188 5.09 20.52 13.77
C VAL A 188 5.50 19.77 15.04
N PRO A 189 5.84 20.47 16.16
CA PRO A 189 6.42 19.82 17.34
C PRO A 189 5.55 18.73 17.95
N SER A 190 4.22 18.90 17.97
CA SER A 190 3.28 17.90 18.52
C SER A 190 3.13 16.65 17.67
N LEU A 191 3.54 16.69 16.40
CA LEU A 191 3.44 15.58 15.44
C LEU A 191 4.79 14.88 15.21
N ASN A 192 5.87 15.39 15.83
CA ASN A 192 7.19 14.80 15.76
C ASN A 192 7.71 14.42 17.15
N GLN A 193 8.54 13.39 17.20
CA GLN A 193 9.24 12.94 18.39
C GLN A 193 10.23 14.03 18.87
N PRO A 194 10.82 13.93 20.05
CA PRO A 194 11.74 14.94 20.59
C PRO A 194 12.96 15.28 19.70
N ASP A 195 13.30 14.40 18.76
CA ASP A 195 14.37 14.64 17.78
C ASP A 195 13.97 15.63 16.67
N GLY A 196 12.68 15.96 16.55
CA GLY A 196 12.13 16.90 15.55
C GLY A 196 12.13 16.36 14.11
N ILE A 197 12.46 15.09 13.91
CA ILE A 197 12.62 14.46 12.59
C ILE A 197 11.61 13.33 12.39
N HIS A 198 11.46 12.46 13.38
CA HIS A 198 10.61 11.28 13.27
C HIS A 198 9.20 11.58 13.79
N PRO A 199 8.15 11.26 13.01
CA PRO A 199 6.78 11.51 13.42
C PRO A 199 6.37 10.70 14.65
N THR A 200 5.47 11.28 15.47
CA THR A 200 4.73 10.54 16.51
C THR A 200 3.71 9.60 15.87
N ALA A 201 3.03 8.77 16.68
CA ALA A 201 1.92 7.93 16.20
C ALA A 201 0.84 8.75 15.46
N GLU A 202 0.52 9.96 15.94
CA GLU A 202 -0.41 10.87 15.27
C GLU A 202 0.17 11.40 13.95
N GLY A 203 1.46 11.75 13.91
CA GLY A 203 2.15 12.12 12.67
C GLY A 203 2.11 10.99 11.63
N GLN A 204 2.34 9.75 12.06
CA GLN A 204 2.23 8.56 11.20
C GLN A 204 0.81 8.36 10.64
N ARG A 205 -0.22 8.69 11.43
CA ARG A 205 -1.61 8.63 10.98
C ARG A 205 -1.86 9.62 9.84
N LEU A 206 -1.36 10.85 9.97
CA LEU A 206 -1.48 11.87 8.91
C LEU A 206 -0.68 11.47 7.66
N MET A 207 0.51 10.91 7.82
CA MET A 207 1.28 10.35 6.69
C MET A 207 0.51 9.25 5.97
N ALA A 208 -0.17 8.37 6.73
CA ALA A 208 -1.02 7.33 6.12
C ALA A 208 -2.16 7.94 5.29
N GLU A 209 -2.80 9.04 5.75
CA GLU A 209 -3.81 9.75 4.96
C GLU A 209 -3.20 10.32 3.66
N THR A 210 -2.05 10.98 3.76
CA THR A 210 -1.35 11.57 2.62
C THR A 210 -1.02 10.53 1.55
N VAL A 211 -0.50 9.36 1.96
CA VAL A 211 -0.20 8.26 1.03
C VAL A 211 -1.47 7.63 0.49
N TRP A 212 -2.50 7.45 1.33
CA TRP A 212 -3.75 6.81 0.94
C TRP A 212 -4.48 7.54 -0.17
N GLN A 213 -4.50 8.88 -0.14
CA GLN A 213 -5.12 9.70 -1.19
C GLN A 213 -4.61 9.38 -2.60
N VAL A 214 -3.34 8.99 -2.72
CA VAL A 214 -2.72 8.61 -3.99
C VAL A 214 -2.81 7.11 -4.24
N LEU A 215 -2.60 6.30 -3.21
CA LEU A 215 -2.53 4.84 -3.35
C LEU A 215 -3.91 4.21 -3.62
N GLU A 216 -4.98 4.65 -2.96
CA GLU A 216 -6.32 4.05 -3.14
C GLU A 216 -6.79 4.07 -4.60
N PRO A 217 -6.75 5.19 -5.34
CA PRO A 217 -7.09 5.19 -6.77
C PRO A 217 -6.22 4.23 -7.59
N VAL A 218 -4.95 4.08 -7.24
CA VAL A 218 -4.03 3.12 -7.88
C VAL A 218 -4.52 1.69 -7.66
N LEU A 219 -4.91 1.33 -6.43
CA LEU A 219 -5.37 -0.02 -6.11
C LEU A 219 -6.72 -0.37 -6.76
N ARG A 220 -7.60 0.62 -6.92
CA ARG A 220 -8.93 0.43 -7.54
C ARG A 220 -8.90 0.32 -9.06
N ARG A 221 -7.83 0.79 -9.72
CA ARG A 221 -7.66 0.59 -11.16
C ARG A 221 -7.44 -0.90 -11.45
N LYS A 222 -8.38 -1.56 -12.15
CA LYS A 222 -8.18 -2.93 -12.63
C LYS A 222 -6.93 -2.94 -13.53
N VAL A 223 -6.06 -3.90 -13.32
CA VAL A 223 -5.01 -4.22 -14.29
C VAL A 223 -5.76 -4.67 -15.54
N SER A 224 -5.69 -3.87 -16.62
CA SER A 224 -6.21 -4.30 -17.92
C SER A 224 -5.34 -5.47 -18.36
N GLY A 225 -5.89 -6.68 -18.30
CA GLY A 225 -5.26 -7.90 -18.78
C GLY A 225 -5.16 -7.91 -20.30
#